data_25a9722678812cf460ef8704af65d5ea
#
_entry.id   25a9722678812cf460ef8704af65d5ea
#
_cell.length_a   1.000
_cell.length_b   1.000
_cell.length_c   1.000
_cell.angle_alpha   90.00
_cell.angle_beta   90.00
_cell.angle_gamma   90.00
#
_symmetry.space_group_name_H-M   'P 1'
#
loop_
_entity.id
_entity.type
_entity.pdbx_description
1 polymer ?
#
loop_
_entity_poly.entity_id
_entity_poly.type
_entity_poly.pdbx_seq_one_letter_code
_entity_poly.pdbx_strand_id
1 'polypeptide(L)'
;MTTLTEADGIIRIPTHIEGINDRERVSAQLLRPLPSVLRTIVIVGSHDNTLDVLADQIKAKHSRLTLSSSHVGSMGGLMAIKRGVCHLAGSHLLDPQDGSYNVSYIKKFLTQVDVKLVNLVLRDQGLIVRRGNPKSINGIEDLARSDISFINRQAGSGTRILLDFR
;
A
#
# COMPACT_ATOMS: atom_id res chain seq x y z
N MET A 1 3.28 -0.75 -17.58
CA MET A 1 2.10 -1.42 -18.22
C MET A 1 1.70 -2.69 -17.46
N THR A 2 1.57 -2.61 -16.15
CA THR A 2 1.14 -3.74 -15.30
C THR A 2 -0.38 -3.90 -15.23
N THR A 3 -1.13 -2.85 -15.55
CA THR A 3 -2.58 -2.78 -15.42
C THR A 3 -3.37 -3.84 -16.21
N LEU A 4 -2.91 -4.22 -17.41
CA LEU A 4 -3.60 -5.24 -18.23
C LEU A 4 -3.34 -6.67 -17.75
N THR A 5 -2.17 -6.94 -17.17
CA THR A 5 -1.83 -8.27 -16.64
C THR A 5 -2.54 -8.59 -15.33
N GLU A 6 -2.96 -7.56 -14.59
CA GLU A 6 -3.66 -7.68 -13.32
C GLU A 6 -5.17 -7.45 -13.43
N ALA A 7 -5.65 -6.97 -14.59
CA ALA A 7 -7.05 -6.69 -14.80
C ALA A 7 -7.89 -7.97 -14.88
N ASP A 8 -9.05 -7.95 -14.23
CA ASP A 8 -10.03 -9.02 -14.29
C ASP A 8 -10.92 -8.96 -15.54
N GLY A 9 -11.04 -7.77 -16.14
CA GLY A 9 -11.89 -7.55 -17.30
C GLY A 9 -11.66 -6.19 -17.97
N ILE A 10 -12.28 -6.03 -19.12
CA ILE A 10 -12.23 -4.80 -19.93
C ILE A 10 -13.66 -4.27 -20.08
N ILE A 11 -13.85 -2.99 -19.79
CA ILE A 11 -15.07 -2.25 -20.10
C ILE A 11 -14.83 -1.48 -21.37
N ARG A 12 -15.72 -1.64 -22.37
CA ARG A 12 -15.70 -0.86 -23.58
C ARG A 12 -16.68 0.31 -23.47
N ILE A 13 -16.17 1.51 -23.58
CA ILE A 13 -16.97 2.73 -23.64
C ILE A 13 -17.18 3.04 -25.13
N PRO A 14 -18.44 3.12 -25.62
CA PRO A 14 -18.71 3.48 -27.02
C PRO A 14 -18.19 4.88 -27.33
N THR A 15 -17.71 5.08 -28.55
CA THR A 15 -17.07 6.34 -28.99
C THR A 15 -18.01 7.55 -29.00
N HIS A 16 -19.34 7.31 -28.98
CA HIS A 16 -20.36 8.36 -29.02
C HIS A 16 -20.79 8.84 -27.62
N ILE A 17 -20.23 8.27 -26.54
CA ILE A 17 -20.48 8.71 -25.18
C ILE A 17 -19.18 9.21 -24.55
N GLU A 18 -19.27 10.30 -23.77
CA GLU A 18 -18.10 10.95 -23.15
C GLU A 18 -17.59 10.19 -21.92
N GLY A 19 -18.44 9.36 -21.30
CA GLY A 19 -18.09 8.59 -20.10
C GLY A 19 -19.25 7.78 -19.55
N ILE A 20 -19.05 7.20 -18.37
CA ILE A 20 -20.02 6.41 -17.63
C ILE A 20 -20.18 7.07 -16.27
N ASN A 21 -21.42 7.32 -15.83
CA ASN A 21 -21.70 7.92 -14.53
C ASN A 21 -21.44 6.93 -13.38
N ASP A 22 -21.23 7.49 -12.17
CA ASP A 22 -21.13 6.66 -10.98
C ASP A 22 -22.39 5.80 -10.80
N ARG A 23 -22.16 4.51 -10.45
CA ARG A 23 -23.22 3.48 -10.26
C ARG A 23 -24.02 3.08 -11.50
N GLU A 24 -23.65 3.52 -12.68
CA GLU A 24 -24.25 3.06 -13.91
C GLU A 24 -23.85 1.59 -14.20
N ARG A 25 -24.79 0.81 -14.71
CA ARG A 25 -24.54 -0.60 -15.07
C ARG A 25 -23.72 -0.66 -16.35
N VAL A 26 -22.64 -1.43 -16.30
CA VAL A 26 -21.77 -1.66 -17.44
C VAL A 26 -21.59 -3.16 -17.68
N SER A 27 -21.29 -3.54 -18.92
CA SER A 27 -20.85 -4.86 -19.26
C SER A 27 -19.34 -4.92 -19.35
N ALA A 28 -18.72 -5.87 -18.65
CA ALA A 28 -17.29 -6.11 -18.72
C ALA A 28 -17.00 -7.44 -19.41
N GLN A 29 -16.09 -7.43 -20.37
CA GLN A 29 -15.54 -8.66 -20.95
C GLN A 29 -14.50 -9.20 -19.97
N LEU A 30 -14.73 -10.35 -19.38
CA LEU A 30 -13.79 -10.97 -18.44
C LEU A 30 -12.55 -11.48 -19.19
N LEU A 31 -11.38 -11.21 -18.62
CA LEU A 31 -10.07 -11.70 -19.08
C LEU A 31 -9.70 -13.05 -18.45
N ARG A 32 -10.39 -13.41 -17.37
CA ARG A 32 -10.25 -14.70 -16.69
C ARG A 32 -11.60 -15.21 -16.18
N PRO A 33 -11.73 -16.50 -15.88
CA PRO A 33 -13.00 -17.08 -15.45
C PRO A 33 -13.55 -16.39 -14.19
N LEU A 34 -14.86 -16.11 -14.15
CA LEU A 34 -15.53 -15.49 -13.00
C LEU A 34 -15.22 -16.16 -11.65
N PRO A 35 -15.16 -17.51 -11.54
CA PRO A 35 -14.76 -18.14 -10.27
C PRO A 35 -13.36 -17.76 -9.80
N SER A 36 -12.43 -17.44 -10.69
CA SER A 36 -11.09 -16.96 -10.33
C SER A 36 -11.14 -15.53 -9.81
N VAL A 37 -11.94 -14.66 -10.44
CA VAL A 37 -12.17 -13.28 -9.96
C VAL A 37 -12.77 -13.29 -8.56
N LEU A 38 -13.82 -14.10 -8.33
CA LEU A 38 -14.51 -14.19 -7.05
C LEU A 38 -13.65 -14.78 -5.90
N ARG A 39 -12.53 -15.42 -6.24
CA ARG A 39 -11.59 -16.01 -5.28
C ARG A 39 -10.32 -15.17 -5.12
N THR A 40 -10.33 -13.94 -5.59
CA THR A 40 -9.19 -13.03 -5.46
C THR A 40 -9.36 -12.16 -4.21
N ILE A 41 -8.38 -12.22 -3.31
CA ILE A 41 -8.24 -11.29 -2.19
C ILE A 41 -7.59 -10.02 -2.74
N VAL A 42 -8.27 -8.88 -2.59
CA VAL A 42 -7.79 -7.59 -3.07
C VAL A 42 -7.17 -6.81 -1.91
N ILE A 43 -5.90 -6.44 -2.06
CA ILE A 43 -5.19 -5.54 -1.15
C ILE A 43 -4.90 -4.23 -1.88
N VAL A 44 -5.21 -3.11 -1.24
CA VAL A 44 -4.91 -1.77 -1.77
C VAL A 44 -4.16 -0.98 -0.71
N GLY A 45 -3.14 -0.22 -1.09
CA GLY A 45 -2.48 0.65 -0.12
C GLY A 45 -0.97 0.69 -0.24
N SER A 46 -0.30 0.67 0.90
CA SER A 46 1.15 0.64 0.95
C SER A 46 1.69 -0.75 0.64
N HIS A 47 2.74 -0.80 -0.17
CA HIS A 47 3.39 -2.06 -0.53
C HIS A 47 4.45 -2.46 0.50
N ASP A 48 4.57 -3.77 0.67
CA ASP A 48 5.66 -4.44 1.36
C ASP A 48 5.93 -5.79 0.69
N ASN A 49 7.18 -6.17 0.52
CA ASN A 49 7.56 -7.45 -0.11
C ASN A 49 6.98 -8.67 0.62
N THR A 50 6.61 -8.53 1.89
CA THR A 50 5.91 -9.57 2.65
C THR A 50 4.57 -9.93 2.03
N LEU A 51 3.92 -9.01 1.31
CA LEU A 51 2.67 -9.29 0.60
C LEU A 51 2.88 -10.30 -0.54
N ASP A 52 4.01 -10.25 -1.23
CA ASP A 52 4.33 -11.20 -2.30
C ASP A 52 4.57 -12.59 -1.70
N VAL A 53 5.31 -12.66 -0.59
CA VAL A 53 5.50 -13.91 0.16
C VAL A 53 4.17 -14.47 0.67
N LEU A 54 3.29 -13.59 1.17
CA LEU A 54 1.95 -13.97 1.61
C LEU A 54 1.11 -14.52 0.45
N ALA A 55 1.18 -13.90 -0.71
CA ALA A 55 0.49 -14.38 -1.92
C ALA A 55 0.91 -15.79 -2.30
N ASP A 56 2.22 -16.06 -2.29
CA ASP A 56 2.78 -17.39 -2.58
C ASP A 56 2.34 -18.42 -1.54
N GLN A 57 2.36 -18.07 -0.25
CA GLN A 57 1.91 -18.96 0.82
C GLN A 57 0.40 -19.26 0.73
N ILE A 58 -0.42 -18.25 0.44
CA ILE A 58 -1.86 -18.43 0.23
C ILE A 58 -2.08 -19.40 -0.92
N LYS A 59 -1.42 -19.21 -2.06
CA LYS A 59 -1.53 -20.06 -3.23
C LYS A 59 -1.07 -21.48 -2.97
N ALA A 60 0.00 -21.66 -2.20
CA ALA A 60 0.52 -22.99 -1.83
C ALA A 60 -0.47 -23.76 -0.93
N LYS A 61 -1.11 -23.11 0.03
CA LYS A 61 -2.05 -23.72 0.97
C LYS A 61 -3.47 -23.83 0.39
N HIS A 62 -3.86 -22.89 -0.46
CA HIS A 62 -5.20 -22.74 -1.02
C HIS A 62 -5.10 -22.43 -2.51
N SER A 63 -4.81 -23.44 -3.31
CA SER A 63 -4.51 -23.31 -4.75
C SER A 63 -5.55 -22.54 -5.58
N ARG A 64 -6.79 -22.43 -5.06
CA ARG A 64 -7.90 -21.70 -5.70
C ARG A 64 -7.99 -20.22 -5.29
N LEU A 65 -7.26 -19.79 -4.26
CA LEU A 65 -7.22 -18.38 -3.85
C LEU A 65 -6.04 -17.67 -4.54
N THR A 66 -6.28 -16.42 -4.90
CA THR A 66 -5.25 -15.51 -5.41
C THR A 66 -5.27 -14.21 -4.61
N LEU A 67 -4.15 -13.52 -4.59
CA LEU A 67 -4.00 -12.21 -3.97
C LEU A 67 -3.61 -11.20 -5.05
N SER A 68 -4.34 -10.10 -5.15
CA SER A 68 -4.03 -8.97 -6.02
C SER A 68 -3.69 -7.77 -5.14
N SER A 69 -2.59 -7.09 -5.44
CA SER A 69 -2.10 -5.97 -4.66
C SER A 69 -1.93 -4.72 -5.52
N SER A 70 -2.53 -3.59 -5.11
CA SER A 70 -2.41 -2.30 -5.78
C SER A 70 -1.74 -1.28 -4.87
N HIS A 71 -0.69 -0.62 -5.38
CA HIS A 71 0.19 0.26 -4.62
C HIS A 71 -0.20 1.73 -4.79
N VAL A 72 -1.06 2.23 -3.91
CA VAL A 72 -1.58 3.62 -3.95
C VAL A 72 -1.25 4.41 -2.68
N GLY A 73 -0.37 3.85 -1.83
CA GLY A 73 -0.01 4.42 -0.53
C GLY A 73 -1.06 4.23 0.56
N SER A 74 -0.65 4.47 1.80
CA SER A 74 -1.45 4.17 3.00
C SER A 74 -2.82 4.85 3.02
N MET A 75 -2.89 6.15 2.70
CA MET A 75 -4.17 6.88 2.64
C MET A 75 -5.08 6.37 1.54
N GLY A 76 -4.52 6.05 0.36
CA GLY A 76 -5.26 5.44 -0.73
C GLY A 76 -5.89 4.11 -0.32
N GLY A 77 -5.17 3.29 0.47
CA GLY A 77 -5.66 2.06 1.05
C GLY A 77 -6.85 2.27 2.00
N LEU A 78 -6.73 3.22 2.94
CA LEU A 78 -7.84 3.55 3.84
C LEU A 78 -9.10 3.99 3.06
N MET A 79 -8.92 4.83 2.04
CA MET A 79 -10.03 5.26 1.20
C MET A 79 -10.64 4.11 0.37
N ALA A 80 -9.84 3.13 -0.04
CA ALA A 80 -10.33 1.94 -0.71
C ALA A 80 -11.19 1.07 0.22
N ILE A 81 -10.77 0.85 1.47
CA ILE A 81 -11.58 0.20 2.51
C ILE A 81 -12.91 0.96 2.72
N LYS A 82 -12.84 2.30 2.88
CA LYS A 82 -14.03 3.12 3.06
C LYS A 82 -15.06 2.96 1.94
N ARG A 83 -14.59 2.81 0.70
CA ARG A 83 -15.43 2.60 -0.48
C ARG A 83 -15.86 1.15 -0.69
N GLY A 84 -15.36 0.21 0.11
CA GLY A 84 -15.67 -1.22 -0.04
C GLY A 84 -15.09 -1.86 -1.31
N VAL A 85 -14.02 -1.29 -1.89
CA VAL A 85 -13.41 -1.78 -3.14
C VAL A 85 -12.21 -2.70 -2.92
N CYS A 86 -11.86 -2.99 -1.67
CA CYS A 86 -10.83 -3.96 -1.32
C CYS A 86 -11.17 -4.68 -0.02
N HIS A 87 -10.51 -5.82 0.21
CA HIS A 87 -10.68 -6.64 1.41
C HIS A 87 -9.69 -6.25 2.51
N LEU A 88 -8.48 -5.83 2.12
CA LEU A 88 -7.39 -5.48 3.01
C LEU A 88 -6.73 -4.18 2.54
N ALA A 89 -6.19 -3.41 3.49
CA ALA A 89 -5.38 -2.25 3.15
C ALA A 89 -4.04 -2.28 3.87
N GLY A 90 -2.95 -2.13 3.11
CA GLY A 90 -1.61 -1.89 3.66
C GLY A 90 -1.48 -0.45 4.12
N SER A 91 -1.11 -0.23 5.39
CA SER A 91 -0.97 1.12 5.95
C SER A 91 0.15 1.22 6.97
N HIS A 92 0.86 2.37 6.99
CA HIS A 92 1.89 2.72 7.97
C HIS A 92 1.88 4.25 8.23
N LEU A 93 0.72 4.77 8.59
CA LEU A 93 0.52 6.19 8.87
C LEU A 93 0.95 6.49 10.31
N LEU A 94 2.06 7.20 10.46
CA LEU A 94 2.56 7.67 11.74
C LEU A 94 1.72 8.84 12.24
N ASP A 95 1.29 8.76 13.49
CA ASP A 95 0.74 9.90 14.21
C ASP A 95 1.90 10.68 14.85
N PRO A 96 2.14 11.94 14.45
CA PRO A 96 3.24 12.72 14.99
C PRO A 96 3.01 13.20 16.44
N GLN A 97 1.81 13.04 16.99
CA GLN A 97 1.51 13.46 18.37
C GLN A 97 2.00 12.43 19.39
N ASP A 98 1.83 11.15 19.12
CA ASP A 98 2.11 10.07 20.06
C ASP A 98 3.06 9.00 19.52
N GLY A 99 3.45 9.08 18.24
CA GLY A 99 4.29 8.10 17.56
C GLY A 99 3.59 6.78 17.24
N SER A 100 2.29 6.68 17.48
CA SER A 100 1.51 5.49 17.13
C SER A 100 1.26 5.38 15.63
N TYR A 101 0.88 4.18 15.16
CA TYR A 101 0.60 3.95 13.75
C TYR A 101 -0.85 3.61 13.50
N ASN A 102 -1.42 4.23 12.46
CA ASN A 102 -2.71 3.92 11.84
C ASN A 102 -3.96 4.20 12.68
N VAL A 103 -3.92 4.09 14.02
CA VAL A 103 -5.10 4.10 14.89
C VAL A 103 -5.89 5.41 14.78
N SER A 104 -5.23 6.55 14.86
CA SER A 104 -5.84 7.88 14.75
C SER A 104 -6.50 8.09 13.38
N TYR A 105 -5.84 7.64 12.32
CA TYR A 105 -6.36 7.72 10.96
C TYR A 105 -7.58 6.82 10.74
N ILE A 106 -7.55 5.59 11.26
CA ILE A 106 -8.71 4.67 11.21
C ILE A 106 -9.90 5.31 11.92
N LYS A 107 -9.72 5.80 13.14
CA LYS A 107 -10.78 6.50 13.91
C LYS A 107 -11.33 7.71 13.16
N LYS A 108 -10.48 8.45 12.45
CA LYS A 108 -10.88 9.66 11.71
C LYS A 108 -11.62 9.37 10.41
N PHE A 109 -11.17 8.38 9.64
CA PHE A 109 -11.63 8.18 8.27
C PHE A 109 -12.58 7.00 8.08
N LEU A 110 -12.56 6.00 8.97
CA LEU A 110 -13.33 4.76 8.87
C LEU A 110 -14.41 4.66 9.97
N THR A 111 -15.03 5.77 10.31
CA THR A 111 -16.01 5.88 11.42
C THR A 111 -17.24 4.99 11.26
N GLN A 112 -17.59 4.59 10.03
CA GLN A 112 -18.79 3.79 9.71
C GLN A 112 -18.43 2.42 9.13
N VAL A 113 -17.17 2.03 9.19
CA VAL A 113 -16.68 0.75 8.64
C VAL A 113 -16.04 -0.02 9.78
N ASP A 114 -16.57 -1.19 10.06
CA ASP A 114 -15.95 -2.10 11.03
C ASP A 114 -14.69 -2.72 10.41
N VAL A 115 -13.54 -2.45 11.02
CA VAL A 115 -12.23 -2.93 10.55
C VAL A 115 -11.42 -3.49 11.71
N LYS A 116 -10.62 -4.51 11.40
CA LYS A 116 -9.62 -5.06 12.32
C LYS A 116 -8.23 -4.61 11.89
N LEU A 117 -7.50 -3.97 12.79
CA LEU A 117 -6.09 -3.67 12.60
C LEU A 117 -5.23 -4.88 12.96
N VAL A 118 -4.39 -5.33 12.04
CA VAL A 118 -3.50 -6.48 12.22
C VAL A 118 -2.07 -6.05 11.93
N ASN A 119 -1.14 -6.39 12.81
CA ASN A 119 0.29 -6.20 12.57
C ASN A 119 0.77 -7.19 11.50
N LEU A 120 1.31 -6.68 10.39
CA LEU A 120 1.87 -7.50 9.33
C LEU A 120 3.36 -7.76 9.56
N VAL A 121 4.14 -6.68 9.77
CA VAL A 121 5.60 -6.74 9.92
C VAL A 121 6.09 -5.66 10.87
N LEU A 122 7.23 -5.90 11.48
CA LEU A 122 8.10 -4.89 12.07
C LEU A 122 9.19 -4.54 11.05
N ARG A 123 9.48 -3.27 10.87
CA ARG A 123 10.50 -2.80 9.94
C ARG A 123 11.49 -1.91 10.66
N ASP A 124 12.75 -2.29 10.58
CA ASP A 124 13.85 -1.40 10.96
C ASP A 124 14.20 -0.50 9.78
N GLN A 125 14.36 0.78 10.05
CA GLN A 125 14.84 1.75 9.08
C GLN A 125 16.21 2.25 9.50
N GLY A 126 17.11 2.33 8.55
CA GLY A 126 18.48 2.74 8.79
C GLY A 126 19.02 3.68 7.72
N LEU A 127 20.20 4.22 7.98
CA LEU A 127 20.94 5.04 7.03
C LEU A 127 21.75 4.14 6.10
N ILE A 128 21.65 4.37 4.81
CA ILE A 128 22.49 3.72 3.81
C ILE A 128 23.78 4.52 3.69
N VAL A 129 24.89 3.90 4.03
CA VAL A 129 26.23 4.52 3.99
C VAL A 129 27.14 3.79 3.00
N ARG A 130 28.24 4.44 2.61
CA ARG A 130 29.27 3.81 1.78
C ARG A 130 29.85 2.58 2.48
N ARG A 131 30.20 1.55 1.71
CA ARG A 131 30.80 0.32 2.24
C ARG A 131 31.99 0.62 3.14
N GLY A 132 32.01 -0.01 4.32
CA GLY A 132 33.02 0.22 5.35
C GLY A 132 32.78 1.46 6.21
N ASN A 133 31.68 2.21 5.98
CA ASN A 133 31.31 3.38 6.75
C ASN A 133 32.47 4.37 7.03
N PRO A 134 33.18 4.87 5.99
CA PRO A 134 34.41 5.63 6.15
C PRO A 134 34.25 6.94 6.91
N LYS A 135 33.01 7.43 7.07
CA LYS A 135 32.68 8.64 7.84
C LYS A 135 32.16 8.33 9.25
N SER A 136 32.18 7.06 9.65
CA SER A 136 31.75 6.60 10.99
C SER A 136 30.38 7.15 11.38
N ILE A 137 29.40 7.02 10.48
CA ILE A 137 28.02 7.45 10.73
C ILE A 137 27.34 6.37 11.57
N ASN A 138 26.96 6.67 12.81
CA ASN A 138 26.41 5.72 13.77
C ASN A 138 24.94 6.01 14.12
N GLY A 139 24.47 7.22 13.85
CA GLY A 139 23.11 7.62 14.19
C GLY A 139 22.60 8.78 13.34
N ILE A 140 21.37 9.17 13.63
CA ILE A 140 20.69 10.29 12.95
C ILE A 140 21.41 11.62 13.28
N GLU A 141 21.97 11.74 14.46
CA GLU A 141 22.69 12.92 14.96
C GLU A 141 23.88 13.25 14.07
N ASP A 142 24.51 12.25 13.46
CA ASP A 142 25.65 12.45 12.57
C ASP A 142 25.26 13.19 11.27
N LEU A 143 23.97 13.21 10.91
CA LEU A 143 23.49 13.91 9.72
C LEU A 143 23.65 15.44 9.83
N ALA A 144 23.79 15.97 11.05
CA ALA A 144 24.04 17.40 11.29
C ALA A 144 25.51 17.82 11.04
N ARG A 145 26.43 16.89 10.83
CA ARG A 145 27.86 17.16 10.59
C ARG A 145 28.07 17.82 9.24
N SER A 146 28.95 18.82 9.19
CA SER A 146 29.25 19.57 7.95
C SER A 146 29.94 18.77 6.86
N ASP A 147 30.60 17.65 7.21
CA ASP A 147 31.23 16.74 6.25
C ASP A 147 30.27 15.69 5.67
N ILE A 148 29.00 15.63 6.14
CA ILE A 148 27.98 14.69 5.67
C ILE A 148 27.11 15.35 4.62
N SER A 149 26.89 14.64 3.53
CA SER A 149 25.86 14.95 2.53
C SER A 149 24.78 13.88 2.61
N PHE A 150 23.54 14.28 2.84
CA PHE A 150 22.40 13.37 3.02
C PHE A 150 21.36 13.59 1.93
N ILE A 151 20.90 12.50 1.32
CA ILE A 151 19.79 12.50 0.36
C ILE A 151 18.56 11.91 1.06
N ASN A 152 17.58 12.76 1.34
CA ASN A 152 16.33 12.33 1.96
C ASN A 152 15.33 11.82 0.91
N ARG A 153 14.32 11.09 1.38
CA ARG A 153 13.17 10.69 0.55
C ARG A 153 12.29 11.91 0.25
N GLN A 154 11.49 11.80 -0.80
CA GLN A 154 10.53 12.84 -1.17
C GLN A 154 9.56 13.16 -0.01
N ALA A 155 9.08 14.40 0.05
CA ALA A 155 8.09 14.84 1.02
C ALA A 155 6.85 13.92 1.00
N GLY A 156 6.31 13.62 2.18
CA GLY A 156 5.15 12.75 2.36
C GLY A 156 5.44 11.25 2.34
N SER A 157 6.70 10.81 2.10
CA SER A 157 7.04 9.40 2.28
C SER A 157 7.10 9.04 3.77
N GLY A 158 6.62 7.85 4.13
CA GLY A 158 6.61 7.39 5.51
C GLY A 158 8.01 7.35 6.15
N THR A 159 9.05 7.02 5.38
CA THR A 159 10.44 7.04 5.83
C THR A 159 10.90 8.46 6.20
N ARG A 160 10.52 9.47 5.40
CA ARG A 160 10.85 10.86 5.70
C ARG A 160 10.09 11.37 6.90
N ILE A 161 8.77 11.08 6.99
CA ILE A 161 7.94 11.46 8.14
C ILE A 161 8.52 10.87 9.43
N LEU A 162 8.98 9.62 9.40
CA LEU A 162 9.61 8.99 10.56
C LEU A 162 10.94 9.67 10.93
N LEU A 163 11.77 10.04 9.95
CA LEU A 163 13.02 10.76 10.21
C LEU A 163 12.75 12.15 10.80
N ASP A 164 11.79 12.88 10.24
CA ASP A 164 11.43 14.23 10.69
C ASP A 164 10.76 14.20 12.10
N PHE A 165 10.21 13.04 12.50
CA PHE A 165 9.63 12.83 13.84
C PHE A 165 10.69 12.54 14.92
N ARG A 166 11.86 12.00 14.57
CA ARG A 166 12.96 11.61 15.49
C ARG A 166 13.87 12.77 15.81
#